data_49b0658fea642f3e4135e5a9d4a5ff16
#
_entry.id   49b0658fea642f3e4135e5a9d4a5ff16
#
_cell.length_a   1.000
_cell.length_b   1.000
_cell.length_c   1.000
_cell.angle_alpha   90.00
_cell.angle_beta   90.00
_cell.angle_gamma   90.00
#
_symmetry.space_group_name_H-M   'P 1'
#
loop_
_entity.id
_entity.type
_entity.pdbx_description
1 polymer ?
#
loop_
_entity_poly.entity_id
_entity_poly.type
_entity_poly.pdbx_seq_one_letter_code
_entity_poly.pdbx_strand_id
1 'polypeptide(L)'
;MRRNSKKERRKMMKYLLLLLIPVMAFSIGCGQPYMVGTPLDKAKVDQIIPGTTSEDKVVEMLGQPAKKETVGAGQMKYVYNYFSVEPRFWTKNVERKTALEVFTKDGVVQRYEFKREGVDSVSP
;
A
#
# COMPACT_ATOMS: atom_id res chain seq x y z
N MET A 1 -8.02 -65.41 -6.79
CA MET A 1 -7.42 -64.23 -7.46
C MET A 1 -8.25 -62.94 -7.41
N ARG A 2 -9.50 -62.95 -7.01
CA ARG A 2 -10.33 -61.73 -6.95
C ARG A 2 -10.19 -60.89 -5.68
N ARG A 3 -9.54 -61.36 -4.62
CA ARG A 3 -9.38 -60.62 -3.35
C ARG A 3 -8.28 -59.54 -3.38
N ASN A 4 -7.27 -59.69 -4.20
CA ASN A 4 -6.17 -58.75 -4.29
C ASN A 4 -6.52 -57.45 -5.01
N SER A 5 -7.42 -57.48 -5.98
CA SER A 5 -7.78 -56.30 -6.75
C SER A 5 -8.54 -55.23 -5.92
N LYS A 6 -9.37 -55.66 -4.96
CA LYS A 6 -10.09 -54.73 -4.07
C LYS A 6 -9.18 -54.06 -3.05
N LYS A 7 -8.14 -54.78 -2.57
CA LYS A 7 -7.17 -54.25 -1.62
C LYS A 7 -6.24 -53.22 -2.27
N GLU A 8 -5.82 -53.49 -3.50
CA GLU A 8 -5.01 -52.57 -4.31
C GLU A 8 -5.79 -51.31 -4.70
N ARG A 9 -7.06 -51.42 -5.08
CA ARG A 9 -7.92 -50.27 -5.37
C ARG A 9 -8.12 -49.39 -4.16
N ARG A 10 -8.24 -49.93 -2.95
CA ARG A 10 -8.36 -49.16 -1.70
C ARG A 10 -7.09 -48.42 -1.35
N LYS A 11 -5.93 -49.04 -1.62
CA LYS A 11 -4.63 -48.39 -1.43
C LYS A 11 -4.43 -47.23 -2.42
N MET A 12 -4.70 -47.45 -3.70
CA MET A 12 -4.62 -46.38 -4.72
C MET A 12 -5.60 -45.25 -4.43
N MET A 13 -6.80 -45.54 -3.95
CA MET A 13 -7.78 -44.49 -3.60
C MET A 13 -7.35 -43.66 -2.40
N LYS A 14 -6.64 -44.24 -1.43
CA LYS A 14 -6.02 -43.48 -0.31
C LYS A 14 -4.90 -42.58 -0.78
N TYR A 15 -4.06 -43.03 -1.68
CA TYR A 15 -2.97 -42.19 -2.25
C TYR A 15 -3.50 -41.10 -3.17
N LEU A 16 -4.57 -41.39 -3.94
CA LEU A 16 -5.27 -40.40 -4.76
C LEU A 16 -5.92 -39.28 -3.89
N LEU A 17 -6.54 -39.66 -2.78
CA LEU A 17 -7.10 -38.71 -1.80
C LEU A 17 -6.02 -37.86 -1.11
N LEU A 18 -4.85 -38.45 -0.79
CA LEU A 18 -3.71 -37.76 -0.21
C LEU A 18 -3.03 -36.81 -1.21
N LEU A 19 -3.07 -37.11 -2.51
CA LEU A 19 -2.56 -36.22 -3.57
C LEU A 19 -3.52 -35.07 -3.92
N LEU A 20 -4.83 -35.25 -3.70
CA LEU A 20 -5.84 -34.21 -3.95
C LEU A 20 -5.85 -33.10 -2.88
N ILE A 21 -5.42 -33.39 -1.66
CA ILE A 21 -5.41 -32.43 -0.56
C ILE A 21 -4.45 -31.26 -0.80
N PRO A 22 -3.20 -31.44 -1.30
CA PRO A 22 -2.30 -30.30 -1.53
C PRO A 22 -2.68 -29.45 -2.73
N VAL A 23 -3.44 -29.95 -3.69
CA VAL A 23 -3.88 -29.18 -4.87
C VAL A 23 -4.97 -28.17 -4.50
N MET A 24 -5.80 -28.48 -3.51
CA MET A 24 -6.84 -27.55 -3.03
C MET A 24 -6.27 -26.41 -2.15
N ALA A 25 -5.11 -26.59 -1.55
CA ALA A 25 -4.50 -25.58 -0.67
C ALA A 25 -3.84 -24.42 -1.42
N PHE A 26 -3.58 -24.56 -2.72
CA PHE A 26 -2.94 -23.51 -3.54
C PHE A 26 -3.92 -22.52 -4.19
N SER A 27 -5.23 -22.67 -3.98
CA SER A 27 -6.24 -21.86 -4.66
C SER A 27 -6.70 -20.62 -3.87
N ILE A 28 -6.10 -20.32 -2.72
CA ILE A 28 -6.42 -19.09 -1.97
C ILE A 28 -5.46 -17.99 -2.42
N GLY A 29 -5.52 -17.67 -3.70
CA GLY A 29 -4.97 -16.42 -4.21
C GLY A 29 -5.94 -15.29 -3.89
N CYS A 30 -6.06 -14.89 -2.63
CA CYS A 30 -6.70 -13.63 -2.29
C CYS A 30 -5.87 -12.52 -2.92
N GLY A 31 -6.48 -11.74 -3.83
CA GLY A 31 -5.87 -10.54 -4.36
C GLY A 31 -5.46 -9.64 -3.19
N GLN A 32 -4.16 -9.56 -2.94
CA GLN A 32 -3.62 -8.71 -1.88
C GLN A 32 -3.74 -7.24 -2.31
N PRO A 33 -4.18 -6.34 -1.43
CA PRO A 33 -4.12 -4.93 -1.73
C PRO A 33 -2.66 -4.52 -1.94
N TYR A 34 -2.40 -3.82 -3.04
CA TYR A 34 -1.07 -3.32 -3.36
C TYR A 34 -0.92 -1.90 -2.82
N MET A 35 0.08 -1.67 -1.98
CA MET A 35 0.35 -0.37 -1.38
C MET A 35 1.83 -0.02 -1.54
N VAL A 36 2.11 1.22 -1.89
CA VAL A 36 3.46 1.77 -1.97
C VAL A 36 3.52 3.09 -1.21
N GLY A 37 4.51 3.24 -0.36
CA GLY A 37 4.71 4.41 0.47
C GLY A 37 3.97 4.33 1.81
N THR A 38 4.07 5.41 2.58
CA THR A 38 3.40 5.53 3.88
C THR A 38 2.07 6.25 3.70
N PRO A 39 0.96 5.73 4.24
CA PRO A 39 -0.31 6.42 4.20
C PRO A 39 -0.20 7.83 4.80
N LEU A 40 -0.62 8.82 4.05
CA LEU A 40 -0.63 10.22 4.49
C LEU A 40 -1.99 10.54 5.11
N ASP A 41 -1.99 10.74 6.41
CA ASP A 41 -3.17 11.17 7.13
C ASP A 41 -3.32 12.69 7.01
N LYS A 42 -4.43 13.13 6.40
CA LYS A 42 -4.73 14.56 6.23
C LYS A 42 -4.74 15.30 7.57
N ALA A 43 -5.23 14.67 8.65
CA ALA A 43 -5.25 15.28 9.98
C ALA A 43 -3.84 15.59 10.49
N LYS A 44 -2.85 14.78 10.15
CA LYS A 44 -1.44 15.06 10.48
C LYS A 44 -0.86 16.15 9.58
N VAL A 45 -1.21 16.15 8.30
CA VAL A 45 -0.78 17.19 7.35
C VAL A 45 -1.32 18.55 7.77
N ASP A 46 -2.57 18.62 8.22
CA ASP A 46 -3.20 19.87 8.68
C ASP A 46 -2.57 20.43 9.99
N GLN A 47 -1.76 19.65 10.69
CA GLN A 47 -0.98 20.11 11.84
C GLN A 47 0.32 20.84 11.46
N ILE A 48 0.70 20.80 10.19
CA ILE A 48 1.86 21.52 9.68
C ILE A 48 1.51 23.01 9.61
N ILE A 49 2.21 23.82 10.39
CA ILE A 49 2.02 25.27 10.42
C ILE A 49 3.21 25.91 9.70
N PRO A 50 3.02 26.50 8.50
CA PRO A 50 4.07 27.22 7.81
C PRO A 50 4.68 28.32 8.68
N GLY A 51 5.99 28.45 8.66
CA GLY A 51 6.75 29.41 9.48
C GLY A 51 7.03 28.95 10.91
N THR A 52 6.41 27.86 11.38
CA THR A 52 6.54 27.38 12.77
C THR A 52 7.02 25.94 12.86
N THR A 53 6.45 25.04 12.06
CA THR A 53 6.80 23.61 12.10
C THR A 53 8.21 23.39 11.53
N SER A 54 9.06 22.69 12.30
CA SER A 54 10.40 22.31 11.84
C SER A 54 10.33 21.08 10.92
N GLU A 55 11.36 20.90 10.09
CA GLU A 55 11.48 19.73 9.22
C GLU A 55 11.56 18.43 10.03
N ASP A 56 12.24 18.43 11.18
CA ASP A 56 12.31 17.26 12.06
C ASP A 56 10.94 16.86 12.58
N LYS A 57 10.10 17.84 12.89
CA LYS A 57 8.71 17.60 13.33
C LYS A 57 7.86 17.02 12.22
N VAL A 58 8.07 17.43 10.99
CA VAL A 58 7.40 16.83 9.81
C VAL A 58 7.77 15.36 9.66
N VAL A 59 9.06 15.04 9.77
CA VAL A 59 9.56 13.66 9.69
C VAL A 59 9.04 12.81 10.87
N GLU A 60 8.96 13.38 12.06
CA GLU A 60 8.38 12.70 13.23
C GLU A 60 6.90 12.34 13.01
N MET A 61 6.12 13.26 12.45
CA MET A 61 4.67 13.08 12.24
C MET A 61 4.33 12.20 11.05
N LEU A 62 5.05 12.34 9.95
CA LEU A 62 4.73 11.71 8.67
C LEU A 62 5.66 10.55 8.30
N GLY A 63 6.76 10.38 9.04
CA GLY A 63 7.80 9.41 8.72
C GLY A 63 8.81 9.94 7.70
N GLN A 64 9.65 9.04 7.20
CA GLN A 64 10.67 9.41 6.22
C GLN A 64 10.04 9.75 4.86
N PRO A 65 10.46 10.83 4.20
CA PRO A 65 10.00 11.16 2.86
C PRO A 65 10.53 10.16 1.83
N ALA A 66 9.79 9.99 0.74
CA ALA A 66 10.23 9.19 -0.39
C ALA A 66 11.43 9.81 -1.11
N LYS A 67 11.51 11.15 -1.10
CA LYS A 67 12.58 11.91 -1.73
C LYS A 67 12.86 13.23 -0.99
N LYS A 68 14.13 13.61 -0.95
CA LYS A 68 14.60 14.93 -0.49
C LYS A 68 15.33 15.60 -1.64
N GLU A 69 14.98 16.82 -1.94
CA GLU A 69 15.59 17.63 -3.01
C GLU A 69 16.03 18.99 -2.48
N THR A 70 17.24 19.39 -2.83
CA THR A 70 17.68 20.77 -2.61
C THR A 70 17.14 21.64 -3.73
N VAL A 71 16.33 22.63 -3.41
CA VAL A 71 15.69 23.52 -4.38
C VAL A 71 16.26 24.94 -4.39
N GLY A 72 17.18 25.23 -3.47
CA GLY A 72 17.85 26.52 -3.38
C GLY A 72 18.81 26.57 -2.19
N ALA A 73 19.47 27.69 -1.95
CA ALA A 73 20.34 27.89 -0.80
C ALA A 73 19.53 27.80 0.50
N GLY A 74 19.82 26.80 1.33
CA GLY A 74 19.08 26.52 2.57
C GLY A 74 17.63 26.08 2.38
N GLN A 75 17.22 25.79 1.15
CA GLN A 75 15.86 25.34 0.84
C GLN A 75 15.85 23.86 0.45
N MET A 76 14.97 23.11 1.09
CA MET A 76 14.76 21.69 0.84
C MET A 76 13.30 21.43 0.48
N LYS A 77 13.09 20.45 -0.39
CA LYS A 77 11.78 19.90 -0.71
C LYS A 77 11.73 18.44 -0.28
N TYR A 78 10.76 18.11 0.56
CA TYR A 78 10.45 16.77 1.01
C TYR A 78 9.24 16.26 0.25
N VAL A 79 9.39 15.12 -0.42
CA VAL A 79 8.33 14.52 -1.22
C VAL A 79 7.84 13.26 -0.54
N TYR A 80 6.55 13.21 -0.26
CA TYR A 80 5.85 12.06 0.26
C TYR A 80 4.85 11.58 -0.79
N ASN A 81 4.92 10.32 -1.14
CA ASN A 81 4.01 9.70 -2.08
C ASN A 81 3.37 8.47 -1.44
N TYR A 82 2.08 8.34 -1.62
CA TYR A 82 1.34 7.14 -1.25
C TYR A 82 0.46 6.70 -2.41
N PHE A 83 0.53 5.43 -2.71
CA PHE A 83 -0.28 4.80 -3.74
C PHE A 83 -0.88 3.52 -3.18
N SER A 84 -2.18 3.33 -3.37
CA SER A 84 -2.86 2.09 -3.03
C SER A 84 -3.81 1.66 -4.12
N VAL A 85 -3.89 0.36 -4.33
CA VAL A 85 -4.87 -0.29 -5.20
C VAL A 85 -5.65 -1.27 -4.35
N GLU A 86 -6.95 -1.04 -4.24
CA GLU A 86 -7.88 -1.97 -3.61
C GLU A 86 -8.58 -2.78 -4.71
N PRO A 87 -8.26 -4.08 -4.85
CA PRO A 87 -8.94 -4.93 -5.81
C PRO A 87 -10.40 -5.14 -5.37
N ARG A 88 -11.34 -4.94 -6.29
CA ARG A 88 -12.76 -5.22 -6.08
C ARG A 88 -13.23 -6.31 -7.03
N PHE A 89 -13.94 -7.28 -6.50
CA PHE A 89 -14.32 -8.50 -7.22
C PHE A 89 -15.30 -8.26 -8.38
N TRP A 90 -16.15 -7.23 -8.28
CA TRP A 90 -17.26 -6.99 -9.22
C TRP A 90 -17.24 -5.61 -9.88
N THR A 91 -16.26 -4.76 -9.54
CA THR A 91 -16.14 -3.40 -10.05
C THR A 91 -14.70 -3.07 -10.39
N LYS A 92 -14.45 -1.91 -11.00
CA LYS A 92 -13.08 -1.44 -11.23
C LYS A 92 -12.33 -1.31 -9.91
N ASN A 93 -11.05 -1.64 -9.92
CA ASN A 93 -10.16 -1.44 -8.78
C ASN A 93 -10.19 0.03 -8.35
N VAL A 94 -10.13 0.26 -7.05
CA VAL A 94 -10.02 1.61 -6.51
C VAL A 94 -8.55 1.96 -6.37
N GLU A 95 -8.13 2.95 -7.13
CA GLU A 95 -6.77 3.49 -7.06
C GLU A 95 -6.80 4.80 -6.27
N ARG A 96 -5.90 4.94 -5.32
CA ARG A 96 -5.70 6.18 -4.55
C ARG A 96 -4.27 6.60 -4.65
N LYS A 97 -4.06 7.84 -5.08
CA LYS A 97 -2.75 8.49 -5.10
C LYS A 97 -2.80 9.70 -4.18
N THR A 98 -1.86 9.79 -3.30
CA THR A 98 -1.72 10.95 -2.44
C THR A 98 -0.28 11.42 -2.51
N ALA A 99 -0.09 12.69 -2.75
CA ALA A 99 1.21 13.33 -2.80
C ALA A 99 1.23 14.54 -1.87
N LEU A 100 2.31 14.67 -1.12
CA LEU A 100 2.58 15.84 -0.29
C LEU A 100 3.98 16.31 -0.59
N GLU A 101 4.10 17.57 -0.95
CA GLU A 101 5.38 18.26 -1.08
C GLU A 101 5.49 19.31 0.04
N VAL A 102 6.55 19.22 0.83
CA VAL A 102 6.84 20.15 1.92
C VAL A 102 8.10 20.92 1.58
N PHE A 103 8.00 22.23 1.53
CA PHE A 103 9.12 23.12 1.25
C PHE A 103 9.60 23.74 2.55
N THR A 104 10.87 23.54 2.86
CA THR A 104 11.51 24.11 4.05
C THR A 104 12.58 25.12 3.65
N LYS A 105 12.86 26.06 4.55
CA LYS A 105 13.99 26.96 4.48
C LYS A 105 14.62 27.06 5.87
N ASP A 106 15.93 26.85 5.92
CA ASP A 106 16.69 26.89 7.19
C ASP A 106 16.07 25.99 8.29
N GLY A 107 15.57 24.81 7.88
CA GLY A 107 14.98 23.81 8.77
C GLY A 107 13.53 24.07 9.20
N VAL A 108 12.86 25.09 8.65
CA VAL A 108 11.48 25.44 8.96
C VAL A 108 10.60 25.35 7.72
N VAL A 109 9.41 24.76 7.86
CA VAL A 109 8.43 24.66 6.77
C VAL A 109 7.97 26.06 6.35
N GLN A 110 8.07 26.35 5.05
CA GLN A 110 7.58 27.62 4.48
C GLN A 110 6.20 27.45 3.85
N ARG A 111 6.00 26.34 3.16
CA ARG A 111 4.73 26.00 2.54
C ARG A 111 4.68 24.49 2.31
N TYR A 112 3.49 23.98 2.07
CA TYR A 112 3.29 22.59 1.62
C TYR A 112 2.16 22.54 0.59
N GLU A 113 2.21 21.50 -0.26
CA GLU A 113 1.20 21.23 -1.27
C GLU A 113 0.72 19.79 -1.08
N PHE A 114 -0.56 19.62 -0.79
CA PHE A 114 -1.19 18.33 -0.62
C PHE A 114 -2.13 18.06 -1.79
N LYS A 115 -1.84 16.98 -2.53
CA LYS A 115 -2.64 16.53 -3.66
C LYS A 115 -3.18 15.15 -3.38
N ARG A 116 -4.47 14.98 -3.54
CA ARG A 116 -5.12 13.68 -3.48
C ARG A 116 -5.79 13.43 -4.82
N GLU A 117 -5.32 12.39 -5.51
CA GLU A 117 -5.95 11.87 -6.71
C GLU A 117 -6.53 10.51 -6.35
N GLY A 118 -7.81 10.34 -6.47
CA GLY A 118 -8.48 9.10 -6.25
C GLY A 118 -9.85 9.16 -6.84
N VAL A 119 -10.28 8.06 -7.40
CA VAL A 119 -11.62 7.94 -7.94
C VAL A 119 -12.59 7.79 -6.79
N ASP A 120 -12.97 8.91 -6.17
CA ASP A 120 -14.28 9.05 -5.58
C ASP A 120 -15.27 9.55 -6.66
N SER A 121 -15.06 9.13 -7.89
CA SER A 121 -16.06 9.28 -8.94
C SER A 121 -17.04 8.11 -8.87
N VAL A 122 -17.76 8.01 -7.79
CA VAL A 122 -19.13 7.54 -7.87
C VAL A 122 -19.92 8.77 -8.29
N SER A 123 -19.89 9.08 -9.55
CA SER A 123 -20.99 9.84 -10.14
C SER A 123 -22.21 8.94 -10.10
N PRO A 124 -23.35 9.50 -9.71
CA PRO A 124 -24.61 8.77 -9.65
C PRO A 124 -25.02 8.20 -11.00
#